data_d4616ba0bbd917297131032e7b3057ac
#
_entry.id   d4616ba0bbd917297131032e7b3057ac
#
_cell.length_a   1.000
_cell.length_b   1.000
_cell.length_c   1.000
_cell.angle_alpha   90.00
_cell.angle_beta   90.00
_cell.angle_gamma   90.00
#
_symmetry.space_group_name_H-M   'P 1'
#
loop_
_entity.id
_entity.type
_entity.pdbx_description
1 polymer ?
#
loop_
_entity_poly.entity_id
_entity_poly.type
_entity_poly.pdbx_seq_one_letter_code
_entity_poly.pdbx_strand_id
1 'polypeptide(L)'
;MKRYILTFISVFLFNYIYAECSDLDSTECLQWAEYCEWNEDVGQCQEIGGGGGDTEYGPYEISSLNEGDGLRNGPGYMDGVLYYPIDAEPPFRSVVLTPGWAGGSSSMAEWGEFYASHGFLAMTIGPNDEINDTHEQRAEGLLDAITTIKEEQWRTGSPLVGLIDTNRFMVSGYSMGGGASQIALTLYDPINSQSIVAAIALNPTIIVYDCDNCPPESAEGCWCFLPEHMIHDTPTLIIAGQNEIDELPEYDGALGQDMYAYTPETTLKMLYEISEGDHGSASFPYGNVLEKALFWAKYHLMEDLSYCDSLLVSPSNASQFISTLECGSSLAYDINSDGEIDQSDLIMLVVSIVNGNDIEDVGDLNFDQFTDIFDILLLSDFIGNI
;
A
#
# COMPACT_ATOMS: atom_id res chain seq x y z
N MET A 1 -9.79 16.27 -1.50
CA MET A 1 -9.96 17.72 -1.72
C MET A 1 -8.59 18.38 -1.76
N LYS A 2 -8.02 18.56 -2.96
CA LYS A 2 -6.74 19.26 -3.10
C LYS A 2 -6.97 20.76 -2.96
N ARG A 3 -6.34 21.41 -2.00
CA ARG A 3 -6.34 22.86 -1.83
C ARG A 3 -5.10 23.43 -2.48
N TYR A 4 -5.26 24.24 -3.52
CA TYR A 4 -4.17 24.89 -4.22
C TYR A 4 -3.95 26.32 -3.72
N ILE A 5 -2.69 26.75 -3.62
CA ILE A 5 -2.34 28.11 -3.19
C ILE A 5 -2.44 29.05 -4.39
N LEU A 6 -3.48 29.88 -4.44
CA LEU A 6 -3.57 31.02 -5.37
C LEU A 6 -2.71 32.18 -4.85
N THR A 7 -1.55 32.38 -5.47
CA THR A 7 -0.71 33.53 -5.12
C THR A 7 -1.08 34.73 -6.00
N PHE A 8 -1.93 35.62 -5.48
CA PHE A 8 -2.08 36.96 -6.07
C PHE A 8 -0.90 37.84 -5.66
N ILE A 9 -0.06 38.21 -6.63
CA ILE A 9 0.97 39.25 -6.44
C ILE A 9 0.30 40.60 -6.43
N SER A 10 -0.14 41.05 -5.27
CA SER A 10 -0.31 42.46 -4.98
C SER A 10 0.14 42.73 -3.54
N VAL A 11 1.03 43.70 -3.41
CA VAL A 11 1.68 44.17 -2.20
C VAL A 11 0.67 44.40 -1.06
N PHE A 12 0.92 43.75 0.09
CA PHE A 12 0.30 43.82 1.42
C PHE A 12 -0.70 42.68 1.78
N LEU A 13 -0.23 41.92 2.80
CA LEU A 13 -0.91 40.92 3.61
C LEU A 13 -1.08 39.53 2.95
N PHE A 14 -0.27 38.58 3.40
CA PHE A 14 -0.37 37.16 3.10
C PHE A 14 -1.68 36.61 3.71
N ASN A 15 -2.73 36.57 2.91
CA ASN A 15 -3.84 35.65 3.11
C ASN A 15 -3.66 34.52 2.08
N TYR A 16 -3.27 33.34 2.50
CA TYR A 16 -3.34 32.15 1.67
C TYR A 16 -4.82 31.80 1.51
N ILE A 17 -5.36 31.98 0.32
CA ILE A 17 -6.69 31.47 -0.04
C ILE A 17 -6.45 30.16 -0.74
N TYR A 18 -6.94 29.09 -0.15
CA TYR A 18 -7.00 27.78 -0.81
C TYR A 18 -8.26 27.78 -1.69
N ALA A 19 -8.11 27.66 -3.01
CA ALA A 19 -9.20 27.48 -3.95
C ALA A 19 -9.21 26.02 -4.42
N GLU A 20 -10.38 25.42 -4.47
CA GLU A 20 -10.61 24.13 -5.13
C GLU A 20 -10.90 24.39 -6.61
N CYS A 21 -10.63 23.42 -7.51
CA CYS A 21 -10.97 23.60 -8.93
C CYS A 21 -12.44 24.01 -9.11
N SER A 22 -13.35 23.50 -8.29
CA SER A 22 -14.77 23.82 -8.28
C SER A 22 -15.10 25.29 -7.99
N ASP A 23 -14.16 26.04 -7.41
CA ASP A 23 -14.31 27.47 -7.09
C ASP A 23 -13.85 28.38 -8.23
N LEU A 24 -13.25 27.83 -9.29
CA LEU A 24 -12.70 28.57 -10.42
C LEU A 24 -13.74 28.77 -11.53
N ASP A 25 -13.76 29.95 -12.14
CA ASP A 25 -14.53 30.19 -13.36
C ASP A 25 -13.78 29.57 -14.59
N SER A 26 -14.46 29.55 -15.75
CA SER A 26 -13.92 28.93 -16.97
C SER A 26 -12.59 29.55 -17.44
N THR A 27 -12.34 30.81 -17.11
CA THR A 27 -11.10 31.52 -17.50
C THR A 27 -9.98 31.20 -16.51
N GLU A 28 -10.30 31.13 -15.24
CA GLU A 28 -9.37 30.77 -14.17
C GLU A 28 -9.02 29.27 -14.26
N CYS A 29 -9.98 28.40 -14.56
CA CYS A 29 -9.76 26.99 -14.80
C CYS A 29 -8.71 26.72 -15.90
N LEU A 30 -8.77 27.48 -17.01
CA LEU A 30 -7.77 27.38 -18.09
C LEU A 30 -6.36 27.85 -17.70
N GLN A 31 -6.25 28.73 -16.69
CA GLN A 31 -4.93 29.13 -16.16
C GLN A 31 -4.29 28.05 -15.30
N TRP A 32 -5.08 27.12 -14.84
CA TRP A 32 -4.69 25.97 -14.02
C TRP A 32 -4.81 24.64 -14.80
N ALA A 33 -4.66 24.71 -16.11
CA ALA A 33 -4.85 23.57 -17.03
C ALA A 33 -3.89 22.37 -16.74
N GLU A 34 -2.92 22.54 -15.86
CA GLU A 34 -2.08 21.43 -15.37
C GLU A 34 -2.75 20.62 -14.26
N TYR A 35 -3.77 21.22 -13.58
CA TYR A 35 -4.43 20.64 -12.41
C TYR A 35 -5.95 20.59 -12.54
N CYS A 36 -6.53 21.44 -13.40
CA CYS A 36 -7.96 21.59 -13.53
C CYS A 36 -8.37 21.55 -15.01
N GLU A 37 -9.51 20.93 -15.31
CA GLU A 37 -10.16 20.99 -16.62
C GLU A 37 -11.58 21.53 -16.52
N TRP A 38 -12.03 22.26 -17.54
CA TRP A 38 -13.38 22.76 -17.61
C TRP A 38 -14.32 21.71 -18.18
N ASN A 39 -15.28 21.25 -17.38
CA ASN A 39 -16.31 20.32 -17.83
C ASN A 39 -17.49 21.12 -18.40
N GLU A 40 -17.64 21.04 -19.73
CA GLU A 40 -18.71 21.79 -20.45
C GLU A 40 -20.12 21.26 -20.18
N ASP A 41 -20.26 19.97 -19.85
CA ASP A 41 -21.56 19.34 -19.63
C ASP A 41 -22.23 19.81 -18.34
N VAL A 42 -21.42 20.09 -17.31
CA VAL A 42 -21.89 20.57 -16.00
C VAL A 42 -21.58 22.06 -15.78
N GLY A 43 -20.75 22.67 -16.64
CA GLY A 43 -20.38 24.09 -16.56
C GLY A 43 -19.52 24.43 -15.34
N GLN A 44 -18.64 23.53 -14.94
CA GLN A 44 -17.81 23.65 -13.74
C GLN A 44 -16.38 23.24 -14.02
N CYS A 45 -15.43 23.89 -13.34
CA CYS A 45 -14.03 23.48 -13.33
C CYS A 45 -13.86 22.26 -12.44
N GLN A 46 -13.18 21.24 -12.95
CA GLN A 46 -12.92 19.97 -12.26
C GLN A 46 -11.41 19.71 -12.23
N GLU A 47 -10.93 18.97 -11.28
CA GLU A 47 -9.52 18.57 -11.22
C GLU A 47 -9.15 17.63 -12.37
N ILE A 48 -8.04 17.90 -13.09
CA ILE A 48 -7.47 16.96 -14.05
C ILE A 48 -6.89 15.81 -13.28
N GLY A 49 -7.42 14.61 -13.53
CA GLY A 49 -7.04 13.42 -12.76
C GLY A 49 -7.63 13.35 -11.35
N GLY A 50 -8.29 14.45 -10.87
CA GLY A 50 -9.32 14.42 -9.86
C GLY A 50 -10.69 14.16 -10.48
N GLY A 51 -10.68 13.59 -11.68
CA GLY A 51 -11.89 13.00 -12.20
C GLY A 51 -12.34 11.99 -11.17
N GLY A 52 -13.57 12.10 -10.70
CA GLY A 52 -14.33 10.97 -10.29
C GLY A 52 -14.42 9.97 -11.46
N GLY A 53 -13.29 9.42 -11.87
CA GLY A 53 -13.23 8.05 -12.30
C GLY A 53 -13.70 7.34 -11.05
N ASP A 54 -14.87 6.72 -11.14
CA ASP A 54 -15.39 5.90 -10.09
C ASP A 54 -14.21 5.15 -9.48
N THR A 55 -13.80 5.57 -8.26
CA THR A 55 -13.00 4.71 -7.41
C THR A 55 -13.83 3.45 -7.43
N GLU A 56 -13.33 2.38 -8.03
CA GLU A 56 -14.10 1.15 -8.10
C GLU A 56 -14.09 0.61 -6.67
N TYR A 57 -14.99 1.17 -5.85
CA TYR A 57 -15.20 0.70 -4.49
C TYR A 57 -15.61 -0.77 -4.57
N GLY A 58 -15.10 -1.52 -3.62
CA GLY A 58 -15.47 -2.92 -3.46
C GLY A 58 -16.95 -3.09 -3.11
N PRO A 59 -17.40 -4.34 -3.03
CA PRO A 59 -18.83 -4.64 -2.84
C PRO A 59 -19.34 -4.38 -1.43
N TYR A 60 -18.46 -4.05 -0.45
CA TYR A 60 -18.85 -3.96 0.95
C TYR A 60 -19.20 -2.54 1.38
N GLU A 61 -20.24 -2.40 2.21
CA GLU A 61 -20.51 -1.16 2.93
C GLU A 61 -19.41 -0.94 3.99
N ILE A 62 -19.04 0.32 4.21
CA ILE A 62 -17.96 0.68 5.12
C ILE A 62 -18.43 1.56 6.28
N SER A 63 -17.70 1.50 7.37
CA SER A 63 -17.79 2.44 8.49
C SER A 63 -16.39 2.77 8.99
N SER A 64 -16.29 3.70 9.94
CA SER A 64 -15.00 4.09 10.50
C SER A 64 -15.07 4.30 12.01
N LEU A 65 -13.91 4.22 12.66
CA LEU A 65 -13.67 4.56 14.05
C LEU A 65 -12.56 5.60 14.11
N ASN A 66 -12.69 6.53 15.04
CA ASN A 66 -11.66 7.51 15.38
C ASN A 66 -11.54 7.66 16.92
N GLU A 67 -10.71 8.60 17.38
CA GLU A 67 -10.51 8.85 18.81
C GLU A 67 -11.82 9.17 19.55
N GLY A 68 -12.76 9.85 18.88
CA GLY A 68 -14.09 10.14 19.42
C GLY A 68 -14.91 8.89 19.71
N ASP A 69 -14.64 7.79 19.02
CA ASP A 69 -15.26 6.47 19.22
C ASP A 69 -14.45 5.58 20.18
N GLY A 70 -13.38 6.14 20.74
CA GLY A 70 -12.49 5.48 21.70
C GLY A 70 -11.37 4.68 21.03
N LEU A 71 -11.10 4.87 19.73
CA LEU A 71 -9.90 4.35 19.10
C LEU A 71 -8.67 4.96 19.78
N ARG A 72 -7.63 4.15 20.01
CA ARG A 72 -6.36 4.63 20.55
C ARG A 72 -5.72 5.64 19.59
N ASN A 73 -5.12 6.71 20.12
CA ASN A 73 -4.42 7.73 19.37
C ASN A 73 -2.96 7.81 19.85
N GLY A 74 -2.05 7.25 19.08
CA GLY A 74 -0.61 7.31 19.34
C GLY A 74 -0.08 6.42 20.48
N PRO A 75 1.16 6.67 20.95
CA PRO A 75 1.94 7.91 20.85
C PRO A 75 2.75 8.15 19.56
N GLY A 76 2.97 7.13 18.72
CA GLY A 76 3.79 7.24 17.52
C GLY A 76 3.13 7.98 16.35
N TYR A 77 1.86 8.28 16.44
CA TYR A 77 1.07 8.96 15.41
C TYR A 77 -0.08 9.77 16.04
N MET A 78 -0.77 10.58 15.24
CA MET A 78 -1.99 11.28 15.62
C MET A 78 -3.08 11.13 14.55
N ASP A 79 -4.31 11.54 14.88
CA ASP A 79 -5.48 11.59 13.99
C ASP A 79 -5.80 10.25 13.29
N GLY A 80 -5.60 9.12 13.99
CA GLY A 80 -5.89 7.80 13.44
C GLY A 80 -7.37 7.61 13.10
N VAL A 81 -7.64 7.13 11.87
CA VAL A 81 -8.97 6.70 11.45
C VAL A 81 -8.90 5.27 10.94
N LEU A 82 -9.69 4.37 11.55
CA LEU A 82 -9.79 2.97 11.18
C LEU A 82 -11.07 2.72 10.40
N TYR A 83 -10.96 2.52 9.10
CA TYR A 83 -12.04 2.13 8.20
C TYR A 83 -12.23 0.62 8.22
N TYR A 84 -13.47 0.15 8.17
CA TYR A 84 -13.78 -1.28 8.22
C TYR A 84 -15.04 -1.63 7.43
N PRO A 85 -15.12 -2.84 6.85
CA PRO A 85 -16.32 -3.33 6.19
C PRO A 85 -17.38 -3.72 7.22
N ILE A 86 -18.66 -3.44 6.92
CA ILE A 86 -19.79 -3.77 7.81
C ILE A 86 -20.31 -5.18 7.54
N ASP A 87 -20.30 -5.60 6.28
CA ASP A 87 -20.99 -6.79 5.77
C ASP A 87 -20.05 -7.83 5.12
N ALA A 88 -18.73 -7.68 5.31
CA ALA A 88 -17.75 -8.68 4.91
C ALA A 88 -17.53 -9.74 6.00
N GLU A 89 -17.02 -10.91 5.60
CA GLU A 89 -16.76 -12.03 6.51
C GLU A 89 -15.39 -11.89 7.20
N PRO A 90 -15.33 -11.93 8.55
CA PRO A 90 -14.07 -11.95 9.30
C PRO A 90 -13.37 -13.35 9.22
N PRO A 91 -12.08 -13.45 9.62
CA PRO A 91 -11.27 -12.42 10.26
C PRO A 91 -10.69 -11.41 9.28
N PHE A 92 -10.70 -10.13 9.65
CA PHE A 92 -10.21 -9.05 8.80
C PHE A 92 -8.69 -8.91 8.90
N ARG A 93 -8.02 -8.83 7.75
CA ARG A 93 -6.61 -8.45 7.60
C ARG A 93 -6.52 -6.94 7.45
N SER A 94 -5.36 -6.37 7.74
CA SER A 94 -5.27 -4.92 7.93
C SER A 94 -4.19 -4.27 7.07
N VAL A 95 -4.50 -3.07 6.57
CA VAL A 95 -3.56 -2.16 5.91
C VAL A 95 -3.41 -0.92 6.77
N VAL A 96 -2.16 -0.49 7.00
CA VAL A 96 -1.87 0.77 7.70
C VAL A 96 -1.22 1.75 6.73
N LEU A 97 -1.71 3.01 6.72
CA LEU A 97 -1.30 4.01 5.73
C LEU A 97 -0.87 5.31 6.41
N THR A 98 0.27 5.86 5.96
CA THR A 98 0.76 7.17 6.40
C THR A 98 0.97 8.11 5.21
N PRO A 99 0.68 9.43 5.36
CA PRO A 99 0.75 10.39 4.26
C PRO A 99 2.18 10.86 3.97
N GLY A 100 2.31 11.65 2.91
CA GLY A 100 3.48 12.42 2.58
C GLY A 100 3.72 13.62 3.51
N TRP A 101 4.72 14.43 3.15
CA TRP A 101 5.07 15.67 3.85
C TRP A 101 3.88 16.64 3.88
N ALA A 102 3.68 17.32 5.00
CA ALA A 102 2.57 18.23 5.28
C ALA A 102 1.16 17.58 5.19
N GLY A 103 1.06 16.26 5.12
CA GLY A 103 -0.21 15.54 5.10
C GLY A 103 -0.59 14.97 6.46
N GLY A 104 -1.87 15.07 6.82
CA GLY A 104 -2.49 14.35 7.95
C GLY A 104 -3.18 13.06 7.50
N SER A 105 -3.82 12.35 8.43
CA SER A 105 -4.53 11.08 8.17
C SER A 105 -5.56 11.19 7.05
N SER A 106 -6.24 12.33 6.94
CA SER A 106 -7.25 12.60 5.91
C SER A 106 -6.70 12.60 4.49
N SER A 107 -5.39 12.82 4.30
CA SER A 107 -4.76 12.74 2.98
C SER A 107 -4.75 11.34 2.40
N MET A 108 -4.95 10.32 3.23
CA MET A 108 -5.01 8.91 2.83
C MET A 108 -6.42 8.32 2.94
N ALA A 109 -7.44 9.16 3.16
CA ALA A 109 -8.80 8.70 3.42
C ALA A 109 -9.35 7.84 2.28
N GLU A 110 -9.17 8.24 1.02
CA GLU A 110 -9.65 7.49 -0.14
C GLU A 110 -9.00 6.11 -0.24
N TRP A 111 -7.72 5.97 0.09
CA TRP A 111 -7.05 4.68 0.21
C TRP A 111 -7.63 3.85 1.36
N GLY A 112 -7.96 4.49 2.49
CA GLY A 112 -8.60 3.83 3.63
C GLY A 112 -9.96 3.26 3.27
N GLU A 113 -10.81 4.07 2.66
CA GLU A 113 -12.14 3.69 2.19
C GLU A 113 -12.08 2.61 1.10
N PHE A 114 -11.14 2.76 0.15
CA PHE A 114 -10.91 1.77 -0.89
C PHE A 114 -10.62 0.39 -0.32
N TYR A 115 -9.62 0.25 0.55
CA TYR A 115 -9.31 -1.07 1.14
C TYR A 115 -10.45 -1.62 1.98
N ALA A 116 -11.13 -0.76 2.76
CA ALA A 116 -12.26 -1.20 3.58
C ALA A 116 -13.41 -1.72 2.72
N SER A 117 -13.73 -1.07 1.61
CA SER A 117 -14.77 -1.53 0.67
C SER A 117 -14.44 -2.89 0.00
N HIS A 118 -13.16 -3.29 0.02
CA HIS A 118 -12.68 -4.58 -0.51
C HIS A 118 -12.50 -5.65 0.57
N GLY A 119 -12.96 -5.39 1.81
CA GLY A 119 -13.00 -6.40 2.87
C GLY A 119 -11.79 -6.39 3.81
N PHE A 120 -10.96 -5.36 3.78
CA PHE A 120 -9.85 -5.17 4.72
C PHE A 120 -10.21 -4.20 5.85
N LEU A 121 -9.47 -4.23 6.93
CA LEU A 121 -9.35 -3.06 7.80
C LEU A 121 -8.30 -2.13 7.20
N ALA A 122 -8.55 -0.83 7.20
CA ALA A 122 -7.59 0.14 6.72
C ALA A 122 -7.46 1.28 7.73
N MET A 123 -6.28 1.46 8.29
CA MET A 123 -6.03 2.54 9.24
C MET A 123 -5.15 3.61 8.62
N THR A 124 -5.69 4.81 8.49
CA THR A 124 -4.92 5.98 8.10
C THR A 124 -4.46 6.74 9.33
N ILE A 125 -3.19 7.16 9.36
CA ILE A 125 -2.60 7.90 10.47
C ILE A 125 -1.97 9.20 9.97
N GLY A 126 -1.97 10.23 10.82
CA GLY A 126 -1.15 11.42 10.65
C GLY A 126 0.15 11.32 11.45
N PRO A 127 1.25 11.93 11.02
CA PRO A 127 2.44 12.09 11.84
C PRO A 127 2.16 13.05 13.00
N ASN A 128 2.93 12.97 14.07
CA ASN A 128 2.80 13.90 15.22
C ASN A 128 3.16 15.33 14.84
N ASP A 129 4.07 15.51 13.88
CA ASP A 129 4.39 16.79 13.25
C ASP A 129 4.44 16.59 11.73
N GLU A 130 3.44 17.12 11.03
CA GLU A 130 3.28 16.96 9.57
C GLU A 130 4.47 17.49 8.77
N ILE A 131 5.23 18.45 9.34
CA ILE A 131 6.34 19.15 8.69
C ILE A 131 7.70 18.57 9.09
N ASN A 132 7.89 18.23 10.38
CA ASN A 132 9.22 17.92 10.92
C ASN A 132 9.43 16.43 11.22
N ASP A 133 8.37 15.61 11.31
CA ASP A 133 8.54 14.18 11.51
C ASP A 133 9.30 13.55 10.34
N THR A 134 10.37 12.84 10.66
CA THR A 134 11.22 12.14 9.71
C THR A 134 10.53 10.92 9.14
N HIS A 135 11.10 10.31 8.11
CA HIS A 135 10.65 9.03 7.56
C HIS A 135 10.60 7.94 8.64
N GLU A 136 11.59 7.90 9.54
CA GLU A 136 11.65 6.89 10.59
C GLU A 136 10.58 7.10 11.66
N GLN A 137 10.33 8.35 12.09
CA GLN A 137 9.23 8.64 13.01
C GLN A 137 7.87 8.25 12.42
N ARG A 138 7.67 8.45 11.10
CA ARG A 138 6.47 7.97 10.38
C ARG A 138 6.43 6.45 10.31
N ALA A 139 7.57 5.79 10.17
CA ALA A 139 7.68 4.33 10.20
C ALA A 139 7.34 3.77 11.59
N GLU A 140 7.84 4.41 12.67
CA GLU A 140 7.43 4.09 14.04
C GLU A 140 5.92 4.29 14.25
N GLY A 141 5.35 5.33 13.63
CA GLY A 141 3.89 5.56 13.62
C GLY A 141 3.11 4.43 12.97
N LEU A 142 3.58 3.87 11.84
CA LEU A 142 2.97 2.70 11.21
C LEU A 142 2.97 1.47 12.15
N LEU A 143 4.08 1.21 12.83
CA LEU A 143 4.19 0.12 13.79
C LEU A 143 3.28 0.33 15.01
N ASP A 144 3.18 1.56 15.49
CA ASP A 144 2.29 1.90 16.61
C ASP A 144 0.80 1.78 16.23
N ALA A 145 0.45 2.10 14.98
CA ALA A 145 -0.90 1.91 14.46
C ALA A 145 -1.29 0.42 14.36
N ILE A 146 -0.34 -0.47 14.02
CA ILE A 146 -0.56 -1.93 14.10
C ILE A 146 -0.93 -2.33 15.53
N THR A 147 -0.25 -1.75 16.55
CA THR A 147 -0.62 -1.99 17.96
C THR A 147 -2.06 -1.55 18.23
N THR A 148 -2.47 -0.40 17.72
CA THR A 148 -3.85 0.10 17.88
C THR A 148 -4.88 -0.87 17.31
N ILE A 149 -4.66 -1.36 16.09
CA ILE A 149 -5.57 -2.34 15.47
C ILE A 149 -5.61 -3.64 16.29
N LYS A 150 -4.46 -4.12 16.75
CA LYS A 150 -4.41 -5.32 17.62
C LYS A 150 -5.18 -5.14 18.93
N GLU A 151 -5.15 -3.93 19.52
CA GLU A 151 -5.89 -3.61 20.73
C GLU A 151 -7.42 -3.57 20.50
N GLU A 152 -7.88 -3.15 19.30
CA GLU A 152 -9.30 -3.15 18.93
C GLU A 152 -9.93 -4.54 18.98
N GLN A 153 -9.15 -5.60 18.75
CA GLN A 153 -9.57 -7.00 18.91
C GLN A 153 -10.20 -7.29 20.29
N TRP A 154 -9.82 -6.51 21.31
CA TRP A 154 -10.19 -6.75 22.71
C TRP A 154 -10.88 -5.54 23.36
N ARG A 155 -10.92 -4.38 22.71
CA ARG A 155 -11.51 -3.17 23.30
C ARG A 155 -13.02 -3.31 23.49
N THR A 156 -13.45 -3.30 24.74
CA THR A 156 -14.87 -3.40 25.08
C THR A 156 -15.66 -2.28 24.42
N GLY A 157 -16.68 -2.65 23.65
CA GLY A 157 -17.53 -1.71 22.93
C GLY A 157 -17.07 -1.38 21.50
N SER A 158 -15.91 -1.87 21.07
CA SER A 158 -15.53 -1.83 19.66
C SER A 158 -16.40 -2.78 18.83
N PRO A 159 -16.86 -2.37 17.63
CA PRO A 159 -17.55 -3.27 16.71
C PRO A 159 -16.63 -4.36 16.14
N LEU A 160 -15.32 -4.27 16.36
CA LEU A 160 -14.30 -5.16 15.80
C LEU A 160 -13.81 -6.24 16.77
N VAL A 161 -14.40 -6.34 17.98
CA VAL A 161 -14.01 -7.35 18.97
C VAL A 161 -14.16 -8.76 18.42
N GLY A 162 -13.07 -9.51 18.41
CA GLY A 162 -13.04 -10.90 17.94
C GLY A 162 -13.02 -11.06 16.41
N LEU A 163 -12.93 -9.98 15.64
CA LEU A 163 -13.04 -10.00 14.18
C LEU A 163 -11.71 -9.75 13.44
N ILE A 164 -10.62 -9.47 14.16
CA ILE A 164 -9.35 -9.02 13.57
C ILE A 164 -8.36 -10.18 13.47
N ASP A 165 -7.72 -10.35 12.33
CA ASP A 165 -6.51 -11.14 12.21
C ASP A 165 -5.31 -10.30 12.70
N THR A 166 -4.79 -10.64 13.87
CA THR A 166 -3.70 -9.89 14.52
C THR A 166 -2.30 -10.26 14.02
N ASN A 167 -2.20 -11.13 13.03
CA ASN A 167 -0.93 -11.65 12.53
C ASN A 167 -0.60 -11.21 11.10
N ARG A 168 -1.56 -10.57 10.39
CA ARG A 168 -1.39 -10.24 8.97
C ARG A 168 -1.70 -8.78 8.71
N PHE A 169 -0.63 -8.01 8.49
CA PHE A 169 -0.67 -6.57 8.22
C PHE A 169 0.11 -6.23 6.96
N MET A 170 -0.34 -5.22 6.26
CA MET A 170 0.39 -4.54 5.20
C MET A 170 0.62 -3.09 5.62
N VAL A 171 1.81 -2.57 5.37
CA VAL A 171 2.13 -1.15 5.56
C VAL A 171 2.20 -0.45 4.22
N SER A 172 1.72 0.78 4.17
CA SER A 172 1.70 1.58 2.95
C SER A 172 1.84 3.07 3.26
N GLY A 173 2.08 3.84 2.25
CA GLY A 173 2.11 5.29 2.37
C GLY A 173 2.49 5.97 1.07
N TYR A 174 2.25 7.28 1.03
CA TYR A 174 2.51 8.13 -0.13
C TYR A 174 3.70 9.05 0.14
N SER A 175 4.56 9.27 -0.86
CA SER A 175 5.70 10.18 -0.78
C SER A 175 6.63 9.82 0.39
N MET A 176 6.86 10.73 1.36
CA MET A 176 7.54 10.43 2.62
C MET A 176 6.95 9.22 3.34
N GLY A 177 5.62 9.06 3.30
CA GLY A 177 4.94 7.89 3.85
C GLY A 177 5.28 6.61 3.11
N GLY A 178 5.48 6.67 1.79
CA GLY A 178 5.97 5.55 0.98
C GLY A 178 7.37 5.11 1.40
N GLY A 179 8.28 6.06 1.60
CA GLY A 179 9.60 5.79 2.18
C GLY A 179 9.51 5.23 3.60
N ALA A 180 8.66 5.80 4.43
CA ALA A 180 8.42 5.30 5.79
C ALA A 180 7.91 3.86 5.81
N SER A 181 7.07 3.46 4.85
CA SER A 181 6.59 2.08 4.74
C SER A 181 7.74 1.09 4.53
N GLN A 182 8.77 1.47 3.75
CA GLN A 182 9.96 0.64 3.54
C GLN A 182 10.86 0.60 4.78
N ILE A 183 11.03 1.73 5.46
CA ILE A 183 11.81 1.78 6.71
C ILE A 183 11.17 0.93 7.80
N ALA A 184 9.83 0.90 7.88
CA ALA A 184 9.11 0.10 8.86
C ALA A 184 9.45 -1.41 8.77
N LEU A 185 9.84 -1.89 7.58
CA LEU A 185 10.24 -3.29 7.36
C LEU A 185 11.62 -3.62 7.96
N THR A 186 12.43 -2.61 8.23
CA THR A 186 13.79 -2.77 8.77
C THR A 186 13.89 -2.41 10.25
N LEU A 187 12.88 -1.75 10.81
CA LEU A 187 12.84 -1.42 12.22
C LEU A 187 12.59 -2.67 13.06
N TYR A 188 13.36 -2.81 14.14
CA TYR A 188 13.14 -3.89 15.09
C TYR A 188 12.02 -3.54 16.06
N ASP A 189 10.85 -4.11 15.82
CA ASP A 189 9.72 -4.12 16.77
C ASP A 189 9.33 -5.58 17.04
N PRO A 190 9.64 -6.11 18.24
CA PRO A 190 9.37 -7.52 18.56
C PRO A 190 7.88 -7.87 18.63
N ILE A 191 7.01 -6.87 18.64
CA ILE A 191 5.55 -7.05 18.75
C ILE A 191 4.89 -7.05 17.36
N ASN A 192 5.36 -6.17 16.47
CA ASN A 192 4.65 -5.85 15.23
C ASN A 192 5.38 -6.27 13.96
N SER A 193 6.71 -6.20 13.90
CA SER A 193 7.46 -6.45 12.67
C SER A 193 7.23 -7.85 12.08
N GLN A 194 7.04 -8.87 12.91
CA GLN A 194 6.77 -10.25 12.43
C GLN A 194 5.34 -10.44 11.87
N SER A 195 4.45 -9.48 12.08
CA SER A 195 3.09 -9.54 11.53
C SER A 195 2.93 -8.77 10.23
N ILE A 196 3.97 -8.06 9.77
CA ILE A 196 3.95 -7.37 8.47
C ILE A 196 4.32 -8.39 7.39
N VAL A 197 3.36 -8.69 6.52
CA VAL A 197 3.52 -9.70 5.46
C VAL A 197 3.75 -9.09 4.07
N ALA A 198 3.47 -7.80 3.89
CA ALA A 198 3.71 -7.07 2.65
C ALA A 198 3.78 -5.56 2.88
N ALA A 199 4.31 -4.84 1.88
CA ALA A 199 4.28 -3.39 1.83
C ALA A 199 3.91 -2.86 0.44
N ILE A 200 3.35 -1.65 0.40
CA ILE A 200 3.15 -0.87 -0.82
C ILE A 200 3.70 0.54 -0.60
N ALA A 201 4.62 0.97 -1.47
CA ALA A 201 5.16 2.31 -1.47
C ALA A 201 4.62 3.09 -2.68
N LEU A 202 3.88 4.17 -2.41
CA LEU A 202 3.19 4.99 -3.41
C LEU A 202 4.00 6.27 -3.66
N ASN A 203 4.55 6.45 -4.87
CA ASN A 203 5.46 7.54 -5.22
C ASN A 203 6.48 7.82 -4.10
N PRO A 204 7.20 6.81 -3.61
CA PRO A 204 7.96 6.95 -2.38
C PRO A 204 9.17 7.86 -2.55
N THR A 205 9.47 8.59 -1.47
CA THR A 205 10.70 9.38 -1.35
C THR A 205 11.43 9.00 -0.07
N ILE A 206 12.75 8.87 -0.12
CA ILE A 206 13.59 8.70 1.07
C ILE A 206 14.76 9.67 0.97
N ILE A 207 14.99 10.47 2.02
CA ILE A 207 16.16 11.30 2.11
C ILE A 207 17.33 10.45 2.59
N VAL A 208 18.38 10.38 1.77
CA VAL A 208 19.63 9.71 2.12
C VAL A 208 20.59 10.79 2.62
N TYR A 209 20.86 10.82 3.93
CA TYR A 209 21.88 11.70 4.49
C TYR A 209 23.22 10.98 4.60
N ASP A 210 24.30 11.67 4.25
CA ASP A 210 25.65 11.24 4.59
C ASP A 210 25.87 11.42 6.09
N CYS A 211 25.91 10.32 6.82
CA CYS A 211 26.09 10.30 8.27
C CYS A 211 27.35 10.97 8.75
N ASP A 212 28.40 11.01 7.92
CA ASP A 212 29.68 11.64 8.26
C ASP A 212 29.60 13.18 8.18
N ASN A 213 28.61 13.72 7.49
CA ASN A 213 28.42 15.15 7.23
C ASN A 213 27.15 15.75 7.85
N CYS A 214 26.64 15.17 8.91
CA CYS A 214 25.49 15.70 9.63
C CYS A 214 25.64 17.20 9.96
N PRO A 215 24.64 18.05 9.65
CA PRO A 215 24.66 19.43 10.07
C PRO A 215 24.73 19.53 11.60
N PRO A 216 25.65 20.36 12.17
CA PRO A 216 25.80 20.48 13.63
C PRO A 216 24.57 21.08 14.34
N GLU A 217 23.54 21.47 13.58
CA GLU A 217 22.33 22.15 14.05
C GLU A 217 21.15 21.18 14.26
N SER A 218 21.26 19.90 13.84
CA SER A 218 20.25 18.90 14.11
C SER A 218 20.29 18.49 15.59
N ALA A 219 19.39 19.08 16.40
CA ALA A 219 19.40 18.92 17.85
C ALA A 219 19.08 17.51 18.35
N GLU A 220 18.65 16.58 17.48
CA GLU A 220 18.18 15.25 17.84
C GLU A 220 18.84 14.11 17.04
N GLY A 221 19.94 14.37 16.39
CA GLY A 221 20.64 13.36 15.60
C GLY A 221 20.28 13.44 14.11
N CYS A 222 21.27 13.14 13.31
CA CYS A 222 21.13 13.02 11.87
C CYS A 222 20.61 11.64 11.55
N TRP A 223 19.52 11.57 10.88
CA TRP A 223 19.03 10.32 10.33
C TRP A 223 19.80 10.01 9.05
N CYS A 224 20.49 8.90 9.08
CA CYS A 224 21.22 8.41 7.93
C CYS A 224 20.48 7.24 7.36
N PHE A 225 19.74 7.46 6.31
CA PHE A 225 19.19 6.36 5.54
C PHE A 225 20.26 5.90 4.54
N LEU A 226 20.82 4.73 4.79
CA LEU A 226 21.80 4.10 3.89
C LEU A 226 21.08 3.02 3.07
N PRO A 227 21.57 2.70 1.85
CA PRO A 227 20.97 1.64 1.03
C PRO A 227 20.78 0.31 1.77
N GLU A 228 21.66 -0.04 2.71
CA GLU A 228 21.53 -1.22 3.54
C GLU A 228 20.30 -1.23 4.44
N HIS A 229 19.67 -0.07 4.70
CA HIS A 229 18.40 0.01 5.41
C HIS A 229 17.20 -0.44 4.57
N MET A 230 17.38 -0.66 3.26
CA MET A 230 16.40 -1.28 2.38
C MET A 230 16.51 -2.82 2.35
N ILE A 231 17.40 -3.41 3.14
CA ILE A 231 17.59 -4.86 3.16
C ILE A 231 16.57 -5.49 4.11
N HIS A 232 15.55 -6.09 3.51
CA HIS A 232 14.49 -6.84 4.20
C HIS A 232 13.99 -7.98 3.31
N ASP A 233 13.29 -8.94 3.90
CA ASP A 233 12.71 -10.09 3.20
C ASP A 233 11.19 -9.93 2.95
N THR A 234 10.58 -8.85 3.42
CA THR A 234 9.14 -8.62 3.28
C THR A 234 8.78 -8.23 1.84
N PRO A 235 7.81 -8.90 1.20
CA PRO A 235 7.32 -8.56 -0.12
C PRO A 235 6.94 -7.10 -0.26
N THR A 236 7.40 -6.42 -1.33
CA THR A 236 7.14 -5.00 -1.53
C THR A 236 6.75 -4.66 -2.97
N LEU A 237 5.65 -3.89 -3.12
CA LEU A 237 5.24 -3.25 -4.35
C LEU A 237 5.60 -1.76 -4.29
N ILE A 238 6.37 -1.29 -5.28
CA ILE A 238 6.73 0.11 -5.43
C ILE A 238 6.02 0.65 -6.67
N ILE A 239 5.22 1.70 -6.49
CA ILE A 239 4.56 2.42 -7.59
C ILE A 239 5.17 3.81 -7.66
N ALA A 240 5.75 4.15 -8.82
CA ALA A 240 6.50 5.39 -9.03
C ALA A 240 6.07 6.07 -10.32
N GLY A 241 6.23 7.39 -10.42
CA GLY A 241 6.04 8.13 -11.65
C GLY A 241 7.35 8.22 -12.44
N GLN A 242 7.26 8.11 -13.76
CA GLN A 242 8.43 8.21 -14.66
C GLN A 242 9.12 9.59 -14.57
N ASN A 243 8.34 10.66 -14.36
CA ASN A 243 8.81 12.04 -14.42
C ASN A 243 9.02 12.66 -13.02
N GLU A 244 8.97 11.88 -11.95
CA GLU A 244 9.13 12.40 -10.58
C GLU A 244 10.45 13.16 -10.39
N ILE A 245 11.53 12.72 -11.04
CA ILE A 245 12.83 13.38 -10.96
C ILE A 245 12.80 14.80 -11.57
N ASP A 246 11.94 15.04 -12.56
CA ASP A 246 11.80 16.35 -13.19
C ASP A 246 11.02 17.33 -12.32
N GLU A 247 10.11 16.82 -11.49
CA GLU A 247 9.34 17.61 -10.51
C GLU A 247 10.09 17.88 -9.21
N LEU A 248 11.01 16.97 -8.86
CA LEU A 248 11.82 17.03 -7.65
C LEU A 248 13.31 17.19 -7.98
N PRO A 249 13.71 18.16 -8.85
CA PRO A 249 15.07 18.25 -9.41
C PRO A 249 16.15 18.56 -8.38
N GLU A 250 15.75 19.05 -7.20
CA GLU A 250 16.64 19.34 -6.07
C GLU A 250 16.51 18.30 -4.95
N TYR A 251 15.78 17.22 -5.20
CA TYR A 251 15.60 16.16 -4.21
C TYR A 251 16.89 15.34 -4.08
N ASP A 252 17.55 15.49 -2.95
CA ASP A 252 18.83 14.83 -2.62
C ASP A 252 18.56 13.50 -1.87
N GLY A 253 17.79 12.63 -2.51
CA GLY A 253 17.37 11.36 -1.92
C GLY A 253 17.06 10.30 -2.97
N ALA A 254 16.56 9.16 -2.53
CA ALA A 254 16.12 8.07 -3.37
C ALA A 254 14.63 8.17 -3.69
N LEU A 255 14.26 7.95 -4.93
CA LEU A 255 12.90 7.79 -5.43
C LEU A 255 12.55 6.31 -5.58
N GLY A 256 11.35 6.00 -6.02
CA GLY A 256 10.86 4.62 -6.09
C GLY A 256 11.73 3.67 -6.92
N GLN A 257 12.28 4.15 -8.05
CA GLN A 257 13.18 3.38 -8.90
C GLN A 257 14.48 3.01 -8.15
N ASP A 258 15.04 3.95 -7.40
CA ASP A 258 16.23 3.72 -6.58
C ASP A 258 15.94 2.73 -5.43
N MET A 259 14.80 2.88 -4.78
CA MET A 259 14.38 1.97 -3.72
C MET A 259 14.24 0.54 -4.24
N TYR A 260 13.62 0.36 -5.41
CA TYR A 260 13.56 -0.94 -6.06
C TYR A 260 14.96 -1.52 -6.30
N ALA A 261 15.89 -0.68 -6.79
CA ALA A 261 17.27 -1.10 -7.06
C ALA A 261 18.05 -1.45 -5.79
N TYR A 262 17.78 -0.77 -4.67
CA TYR A 262 18.44 -1.06 -3.38
C TYR A 262 17.85 -2.29 -2.67
N THR A 263 16.58 -2.59 -2.88
CA THR A 263 15.95 -3.80 -2.32
C THR A 263 16.60 -5.05 -2.93
N PRO A 264 17.00 -6.05 -2.13
CA PRO A 264 17.68 -7.25 -2.63
C PRO A 264 16.87 -8.02 -3.67
N GLU A 265 17.57 -8.69 -4.61
CA GLU A 265 16.93 -9.59 -5.59
C GLU A 265 16.32 -10.84 -4.94
N THR A 266 16.72 -11.16 -3.71
CA THR A 266 16.14 -12.25 -2.91
C THR A 266 14.81 -11.88 -2.27
N THR A 267 14.50 -10.59 -2.21
CA THR A 267 13.20 -10.10 -1.73
C THR A 267 12.18 -10.14 -2.87
N LEU A 268 10.99 -10.64 -2.59
CA LEU A 268 9.89 -10.54 -3.52
C LEU A 268 9.53 -9.07 -3.69
N LYS A 269 9.85 -8.49 -4.85
CA LYS A 269 9.66 -7.08 -5.12
C LYS A 269 9.07 -6.84 -6.50
N MET A 270 8.29 -5.78 -6.61
CA MET A 270 7.69 -5.33 -7.87
C MET A 270 7.83 -3.82 -8.02
N LEU A 271 8.22 -3.36 -9.20
CA LEU A 271 8.18 -1.96 -9.61
C LEU A 271 7.14 -1.78 -10.71
N TYR A 272 6.21 -0.87 -10.47
CA TYR A 272 5.32 -0.32 -11.48
C TYR A 272 5.63 1.17 -11.65
N GLU A 273 6.33 1.51 -12.73
CA GLU A 273 6.60 2.89 -13.12
C GLU A 273 5.54 3.36 -14.11
N ILE A 274 4.80 4.41 -13.71
CA ILE A 274 3.72 4.98 -14.51
C ILE A 274 4.31 5.88 -15.59
N SER A 275 3.98 5.60 -16.87
CA SER A 275 4.43 6.40 -18.02
C SER A 275 3.92 7.83 -17.91
N GLU A 276 4.82 8.79 -18.12
CA GLU A 276 4.57 10.22 -17.97
C GLU A 276 4.04 10.62 -16.58
N GLY A 277 4.05 9.68 -15.61
CA GLY A 277 3.58 9.90 -14.25
C GLY A 277 4.47 10.87 -13.48
N ASP A 278 3.84 11.74 -12.73
CA ASP A 278 4.43 12.72 -11.82
C ASP A 278 4.46 12.19 -10.38
N HIS A 279 4.89 13.01 -9.43
CA HIS A 279 4.91 12.67 -8.01
C HIS A 279 3.52 12.45 -7.41
N GLY A 280 2.44 12.91 -8.08
CA GLY A 280 1.05 12.70 -7.67
C GLY A 280 0.39 11.44 -8.23
N SER A 281 1.05 10.75 -9.16
CA SER A 281 0.44 9.70 -10.00
C SER A 281 -0.05 8.45 -9.24
N ALA A 282 0.38 8.23 -8.00
CA ALA A 282 -0.13 7.17 -7.12
C ALA A 282 -0.70 7.71 -5.79
N SER A 283 -0.99 9.02 -5.69
CA SER A 283 -1.51 9.62 -4.46
C SER A 283 -2.92 9.12 -4.10
N PHE A 284 -3.70 8.68 -5.08
CA PHE A 284 -5.07 8.20 -4.93
C PHE A 284 -5.27 6.82 -5.57
N PRO A 285 -6.23 6.00 -5.07
CA PRO A 285 -6.56 4.71 -5.67
C PRO A 285 -7.40 4.90 -6.94
N TYR A 286 -6.78 4.89 -8.11
CA TYR A 286 -7.47 4.94 -9.40
C TYR A 286 -6.80 4.08 -10.48
N GLY A 287 -7.60 3.59 -11.44
CA GLY A 287 -7.12 2.86 -12.61
C GLY A 287 -6.16 1.70 -12.27
N ASN A 288 -5.07 1.58 -13.02
CA ASN A 288 -4.10 0.51 -12.83
C ASN A 288 -3.37 0.56 -11.47
N VAL A 289 -3.27 1.74 -10.83
CA VAL A 289 -2.68 1.90 -9.48
C VAL A 289 -3.53 1.17 -8.45
N LEU A 290 -4.83 1.44 -8.48
CA LEU A 290 -5.83 0.79 -7.66
C LEU A 290 -5.82 -0.73 -7.85
N GLU A 291 -5.84 -1.17 -9.13
CA GLU A 291 -5.88 -2.59 -9.48
C GLU A 291 -4.66 -3.34 -8.92
N LYS A 292 -3.44 -2.82 -9.17
CA LYS A 292 -2.20 -3.46 -8.67
C LYS A 292 -2.11 -3.47 -7.15
N ALA A 293 -2.52 -2.38 -6.50
CA ALA A 293 -2.56 -2.32 -5.04
C ALA A 293 -3.55 -3.31 -4.44
N LEU A 294 -4.74 -3.47 -5.05
CA LEU A 294 -5.73 -4.46 -4.61
C LEU A 294 -5.22 -5.89 -4.80
N PHE A 295 -4.69 -6.22 -5.98
CA PHE A 295 -4.19 -7.56 -6.27
C PHE A 295 -3.04 -7.94 -5.33
N TRP A 296 -2.15 -6.98 -5.03
CA TRP A 296 -1.08 -7.16 -4.07
C TRP A 296 -1.61 -7.45 -2.66
N ALA A 297 -2.62 -6.69 -2.21
CA ALA A 297 -3.27 -6.93 -0.93
C ALA A 297 -4.00 -8.28 -0.89
N LYS A 298 -4.74 -8.63 -1.94
CA LYS A 298 -5.42 -9.93 -2.02
C LYS A 298 -4.42 -11.09 -1.98
N TYR A 299 -3.36 -11.01 -2.79
CA TYR A 299 -2.34 -12.05 -2.85
C TYR A 299 -1.62 -12.24 -1.52
N HIS A 300 -1.15 -11.16 -0.88
CA HIS A 300 -0.32 -11.26 0.31
C HIS A 300 -1.09 -11.30 1.63
N LEU A 301 -2.16 -10.50 1.78
CA LEU A 301 -2.93 -10.47 3.02
C LEU A 301 -3.95 -11.61 3.10
N MET A 302 -4.62 -11.92 1.99
CA MET A 302 -5.63 -12.97 1.97
C MET A 302 -5.08 -14.33 1.54
N GLU A 303 -3.80 -14.38 1.09
CA GLU A 303 -3.17 -15.60 0.53
C GLU A 303 -3.93 -16.15 -0.68
N ASP A 304 -4.59 -15.26 -1.41
CA ASP A 304 -5.33 -15.62 -2.60
C ASP A 304 -4.38 -15.71 -3.80
N LEU A 305 -3.87 -16.90 -4.04
CA LEU A 305 -2.87 -17.16 -5.08
C LEU A 305 -3.43 -16.95 -6.50
N SER A 306 -4.76 -16.91 -6.68
CA SER A 306 -5.38 -16.67 -7.99
C SER A 306 -5.05 -15.29 -8.56
N TYR A 307 -4.63 -14.33 -7.72
CA TYR A 307 -4.18 -13.02 -8.16
C TYR A 307 -2.74 -12.97 -8.70
N CYS A 308 -1.97 -14.06 -8.60
CA CYS A 308 -0.58 -14.07 -9.01
C CYS A 308 -0.39 -13.71 -10.49
N ASP A 309 -1.09 -14.37 -11.38
CA ASP A 309 -0.99 -14.09 -12.83
C ASP A 309 -1.45 -12.67 -13.16
N SER A 310 -2.51 -12.20 -12.50
CA SER A 310 -3.01 -10.83 -12.65
C SER A 310 -2.01 -9.78 -12.17
N LEU A 311 -1.24 -10.09 -11.12
CA LEU A 311 -0.14 -9.24 -10.67
C LEU A 311 0.94 -9.09 -11.74
N LEU A 312 1.26 -10.15 -12.49
CA LEU A 312 2.30 -10.13 -13.51
C LEU A 312 1.87 -9.51 -14.85
N VAL A 313 0.58 -9.22 -15.04
CA VAL A 313 0.13 -8.47 -16.23
C VAL A 313 0.64 -7.03 -16.14
N SER A 314 1.44 -6.60 -17.10
CA SER A 314 1.93 -5.22 -17.16
C SER A 314 0.77 -4.24 -17.36
N PRO A 315 0.64 -3.19 -16.52
CA PRO A 315 -0.32 -2.12 -16.75
C PRO A 315 -0.12 -1.44 -18.11
N SER A 316 -1.21 -1.07 -18.78
CA SER A 316 -1.16 -0.48 -20.13
C SER A 316 -0.44 0.88 -20.18
N ASN A 317 -0.38 1.58 -19.04
CA ASN A 317 0.31 2.86 -18.87
C ASN A 317 1.64 2.73 -18.13
N ALA A 318 2.25 1.53 -18.06
CA ALA A 318 3.58 1.38 -17.49
C ALA A 318 4.67 1.78 -18.48
N SER A 319 5.60 2.63 -18.05
CA SER A 319 6.89 2.85 -18.73
C SER A 319 7.89 1.76 -18.37
N GLN A 320 7.81 1.25 -17.12
CA GLN A 320 8.57 0.13 -16.62
C GLN A 320 7.69 -0.74 -15.71
N PHE A 321 7.80 -2.04 -15.88
CA PHE A 321 7.12 -3.01 -15.01
C PHE A 321 8.04 -4.20 -14.80
N ILE A 322 8.55 -4.34 -13.58
CA ILE A 322 9.55 -5.34 -13.23
C ILE A 322 9.12 -6.05 -11.95
N SER A 323 9.33 -7.36 -11.89
CA SER A 323 8.99 -8.16 -10.72
C SER A 323 10.00 -9.29 -10.52
N THR A 324 10.25 -9.64 -9.27
CA THR A 324 10.87 -10.92 -8.88
C THR A 324 9.82 -11.96 -8.50
N LEU A 325 8.52 -11.60 -8.53
CA LEU A 325 7.43 -12.54 -8.31
C LEU A 325 7.42 -13.58 -9.45
N GLU A 326 7.46 -14.82 -9.10
CA GLU A 326 7.19 -15.94 -10.00
C GLU A 326 5.90 -16.59 -9.53
N CYS A 327 4.87 -16.59 -10.38
CA CYS A 327 3.72 -17.41 -10.12
C CYS A 327 4.17 -18.85 -10.27
N GLY A 328 4.06 -19.62 -9.20
CA GLY A 328 4.14 -21.06 -9.34
C GLY A 328 3.24 -21.40 -10.53
N SER A 329 3.82 -21.99 -11.57
CA SER A 329 3.06 -22.29 -12.78
C SER A 329 1.75 -22.92 -12.34
N SER A 330 0.63 -22.61 -13.02
CA SER A 330 -0.61 -23.40 -12.89
C SER A 330 -0.32 -24.90 -12.98
N LEU A 331 0.83 -25.26 -13.53
CA LEU A 331 1.44 -26.57 -13.52
C LEU A 331 1.77 -27.11 -12.12
N ALA A 332 1.95 -26.28 -11.07
CA ALA A 332 2.17 -26.80 -9.71
C ALA A 332 0.90 -27.46 -9.15
N TYR A 333 -0.27 -26.95 -9.51
CA TYR A 333 -1.56 -27.54 -9.16
C TYR A 333 -2.02 -28.62 -10.13
N ASP A 334 -1.44 -28.69 -11.34
CA ASP A 334 -1.61 -29.77 -12.32
C ASP A 334 -0.66 -30.92 -11.94
N ILE A 335 -1.07 -31.66 -10.89
CA ILE A 335 -0.28 -32.73 -10.28
C ILE A 335 -0.09 -33.90 -11.27
N ASN A 336 -1.07 -34.12 -12.12
CA ASN A 336 -1.07 -35.19 -13.10
C ASN A 336 -0.46 -34.79 -14.46
N SER A 337 -0.18 -33.48 -14.66
CA SER A 337 0.40 -32.91 -15.88
C SER A 337 -0.45 -33.10 -17.14
N ASP A 338 -1.78 -33.08 -17.02
CA ASP A 338 -2.69 -33.22 -18.14
C ASP A 338 -3.09 -31.86 -18.77
N GLY A 339 -2.70 -30.74 -18.13
CA GLY A 339 -2.95 -29.37 -18.57
C GLY A 339 -4.25 -28.77 -18.06
N GLU A 340 -5.01 -29.50 -17.23
CA GLU A 340 -6.22 -29.05 -16.54
C GLU A 340 -6.00 -29.18 -15.04
N ILE A 341 -6.47 -28.20 -14.23
CA ILE A 341 -6.42 -28.31 -12.78
C ILE A 341 -7.81 -28.65 -12.30
N ASP A 342 -7.99 -29.90 -11.88
CA ASP A 342 -9.30 -30.38 -11.48
C ASP A 342 -9.24 -31.45 -10.35
N GLN A 343 -10.35 -32.13 -10.12
CA GLN A 343 -10.43 -33.16 -9.07
C GLN A 343 -9.47 -34.33 -9.30
N SER A 344 -8.96 -34.56 -10.51
CA SER A 344 -7.99 -35.61 -10.77
C SER A 344 -6.63 -35.34 -10.14
N ASP A 345 -6.22 -34.07 -10.09
CA ASP A 345 -5.00 -33.63 -9.40
C ASP A 345 -5.12 -33.83 -7.90
N LEU A 346 -6.25 -33.42 -7.34
CA LEU A 346 -6.52 -33.61 -5.92
C LEU A 346 -6.48 -35.09 -5.53
N ILE A 347 -7.07 -35.95 -6.34
CA ILE A 347 -7.05 -37.42 -6.13
C ILE A 347 -5.62 -37.93 -6.22
N MET A 348 -4.84 -37.47 -7.19
CA MET A 348 -3.45 -37.89 -7.35
C MET A 348 -2.60 -37.48 -6.18
N LEU A 349 -2.72 -36.24 -5.69
CA LEU A 349 -2.03 -35.74 -4.52
C LEU A 349 -2.38 -36.56 -3.25
N VAL A 350 -3.68 -36.78 -3.00
CA VAL A 350 -4.15 -37.63 -1.88
C VAL A 350 -3.61 -39.05 -1.95
N VAL A 351 -3.63 -39.66 -3.12
CA VAL A 351 -3.15 -41.03 -3.33
C VAL A 351 -1.63 -41.12 -3.08
N SER A 352 -0.88 -40.09 -3.48
CA SER A 352 0.55 -40.03 -3.26
C SER A 352 0.88 -39.95 -1.78
N ILE A 353 0.27 -39.02 -1.05
CA ILE A 353 0.49 -38.86 0.39
C ILE A 353 0.09 -40.13 1.16
N VAL A 354 -1.05 -40.75 0.83
CA VAL A 354 -1.50 -41.96 1.53
C VAL A 354 -0.59 -43.17 1.26
N ASN A 355 -0.01 -43.28 0.07
CA ASN A 355 0.88 -44.36 -0.29
C ASN A 355 2.36 -44.11 0.13
N GLY A 356 2.68 -42.92 0.67
CA GLY A 356 4.05 -42.53 1.00
C GLY A 356 4.94 -42.45 -0.24
N ASN A 357 4.36 -42.15 -1.40
CA ASN A 357 5.12 -41.89 -2.61
C ASN A 357 5.51 -40.41 -2.55
N ASP A 358 6.80 -40.15 -2.42
CA ASP A 358 7.33 -38.79 -2.57
C ASP A 358 7.09 -38.34 -4.01
N ILE A 359 6.17 -37.40 -4.19
CA ILE A 359 6.10 -36.60 -5.41
C ILE A 359 7.03 -35.41 -5.13
N GLU A 360 8.34 -35.71 -5.03
CA GLU A 360 9.37 -34.69 -4.85
C GLU A 360 9.17 -33.60 -5.91
N ASP A 361 9.05 -32.36 -5.48
CA ASP A 361 8.93 -31.12 -6.24
C ASP A 361 7.55 -30.73 -6.82
N VAL A 362 6.53 -31.57 -6.88
CA VAL A 362 5.23 -31.20 -7.49
C VAL A 362 4.08 -31.15 -6.48
N GLY A 363 4.24 -31.74 -5.33
CA GLY A 363 3.18 -31.87 -4.33
C GLY A 363 3.27 -30.95 -3.13
N ASP A 364 4.39 -30.26 -2.95
CA ASP A 364 4.59 -29.25 -1.88
C ASP A 364 4.07 -27.89 -2.37
N LEU A 365 2.79 -27.67 -2.20
CA LEU A 365 2.08 -26.51 -2.73
C LEU A 365 2.21 -25.27 -1.83
N ASN A 366 2.55 -25.51 -0.55
CA ASN A 366 2.75 -24.44 0.44
C ASN A 366 4.24 -24.09 0.65
N PHE A 367 5.14 -24.82 -0.03
CA PHE A 367 6.60 -24.64 0.02
C PHE A 367 7.22 -24.80 1.41
N ASP A 368 6.62 -25.65 2.27
CA ASP A 368 7.13 -25.93 3.62
C ASP A 368 8.11 -27.13 3.66
N GLN A 369 8.46 -27.70 2.51
CA GLN A 369 9.31 -28.87 2.28
C GLN A 369 8.67 -30.21 2.68
N PHE A 370 7.38 -30.24 2.91
CA PHE A 370 6.61 -31.46 3.19
C PHE A 370 5.39 -31.53 2.28
N THR A 371 5.19 -32.64 1.61
CA THR A 371 3.93 -32.92 0.90
C THR A 371 2.97 -33.60 1.85
N ASP A 372 1.99 -32.87 2.39
CA ASP A 372 1.09 -33.35 3.42
C ASP A 372 -0.38 -32.89 3.26
N ILE A 373 -1.14 -32.96 4.33
CA ILE A 373 -2.57 -32.62 4.30
C ILE A 373 -2.80 -31.12 4.02
N PHE A 374 -1.85 -30.25 4.30
CA PHE A 374 -2.01 -28.83 4.05
C PHE A 374 -1.97 -28.52 2.56
N ASP A 375 -1.21 -29.27 1.76
CA ASP A 375 -1.20 -29.16 0.29
C ASP A 375 -2.53 -29.64 -0.31
N ILE A 376 -3.11 -30.72 0.24
CA ILE A 376 -4.44 -31.19 -0.16
C ILE A 376 -5.48 -30.09 0.08
N LEU A 377 -5.41 -29.39 1.22
CA LEU A 377 -6.35 -28.31 1.54
C LEU A 377 -6.19 -27.15 0.59
N LEU A 378 -4.96 -26.74 0.26
CA LEU A 378 -4.67 -25.69 -0.71
C LEU A 378 -5.22 -26.03 -2.11
N LEU A 379 -4.92 -27.22 -2.62
CA LEU A 379 -5.42 -27.66 -3.93
C LEU A 379 -6.94 -27.77 -3.95
N SER A 380 -7.54 -28.27 -2.87
CA SER A 380 -8.99 -28.38 -2.74
C SER A 380 -9.68 -27.02 -2.73
N ASP A 381 -9.09 -26.03 -2.04
CA ASP A 381 -9.61 -24.67 -2.00
C ASP A 381 -9.46 -23.99 -3.36
N PHE A 382 -8.32 -24.16 -4.02
CA PHE A 382 -8.09 -23.68 -5.39
C PHE A 382 -9.15 -24.22 -6.37
N ILE A 383 -9.37 -25.53 -6.40
CA ILE A 383 -10.36 -26.17 -7.28
C ILE A 383 -11.80 -25.73 -6.94
N GLY A 384 -12.08 -25.44 -5.66
CA GLY A 384 -13.40 -24.97 -5.21
C GLY A 384 -13.73 -23.54 -5.64
N ASN A 385 -12.73 -22.76 -6.02
CA ASN A 385 -12.85 -21.35 -6.41
C ASN A 385 -12.74 -21.11 -7.93
N ILE A 386 -12.44 -22.13 -8.74
CA ILE A 386 -12.52 -22.12 -10.21
C ILE A 386 -13.95 -22.43 -10.63
#